data_c14ed152e37d2e166d58bbbe37099101
#
_entry.id   c14ed152e37d2e166d58bbbe37099101
#
_cell.length_a   1.000
_cell.length_b   1.000
_cell.length_c   1.000
_cell.angle_alpha   90.00
_cell.angle_beta   90.00
_cell.angle_gamma   90.00
#
_symmetry.space_group_name_H-M   'P 1'
#
loop_
_entity.id
_entity.type
_entity.pdbx_description
1 polymer ?
#
loop_
_entity_poly.entity_id
_entity_poly.type
_entity_poly.pdbx_seq_one_letter_code
_entity_poly.pdbx_strand_id
1 'polypeptide(L)'
;MTAARAAPRPGLVLVTGASGFVGRPLVAALARAGYVIRAASRRPQAAAVPSGVEWVRLPDLAGEVDWRPLLAGVSDVVHLASATHDEPGMGVEVYDRVTRGALVGLAEAAKAAGLRRLVLISSIRAQTGISSDAVVTEATPAQPTDPYGRSKLEAEAALRASGAPHVILRFVRIYGPGVKGHIATLMRLARSPWPLPFSSFRSRRSLLALENAISAVRFALDETAVAGETYVVADPDPLALPEIMAVLRAAIGRRPAVFPLPAPLLETLLRLSGRADLWQPLTQSLIVSPAKLLAAGWRPALDTRTGLAALMRAEQDRPAGT
;
A
#
# COMPACT_ATOMS: atom_id res chain seq x y z
N MET A 1 4.65 -2.48 -31.09
CA MET A 1 4.89 -3.85 -30.59
C MET A 1 3.80 -4.20 -29.60
N THR A 2 2.83 -4.97 -30.01
CA THR A 2 1.69 -5.41 -29.23
C THR A 2 2.17 -6.37 -28.14
N ALA A 3 2.01 -5.99 -26.86
CA ALA A 3 2.30 -6.87 -25.75
C ALA A 3 1.48 -8.16 -25.89
N ALA A 4 2.15 -9.29 -26.02
CA ALA A 4 1.52 -10.59 -26.07
C ALA A 4 0.64 -10.75 -24.82
N ARG A 5 -0.66 -10.88 -25.03
CA ARG A 5 -1.64 -11.15 -23.99
C ARG A 5 -1.30 -12.51 -23.39
N ALA A 6 -0.71 -12.51 -22.19
CA ALA A 6 -0.44 -13.75 -21.48
C ALA A 6 -1.72 -14.59 -21.42
N ALA A 7 -1.62 -15.88 -21.76
CA ALA A 7 -2.75 -16.81 -21.70
C ALA A 7 -3.36 -16.79 -20.28
N PRO A 8 -4.70 -16.94 -20.15
CA PRO A 8 -5.34 -16.98 -18.85
C PRO A 8 -4.73 -18.09 -18.01
N ARG A 9 -4.23 -17.75 -16.82
CA ARG A 9 -3.61 -18.72 -15.92
C ARG A 9 -4.70 -19.59 -15.32
N PRO A 10 -4.61 -20.92 -15.44
CA PRO A 10 -5.54 -21.83 -14.81
C PRO A 10 -5.20 -21.87 -13.31
N GLY A 11 -5.85 -21.05 -12.50
CA GLY A 11 -5.67 -21.09 -11.07
C GLY A 11 -6.55 -20.06 -10.35
N LEU A 12 -7.09 -20.47 -9.21
CA LEU A 12 -7.88 -19.61 -8.34
C LEU A 12 -6.95 -18.80 -7.44
N VAL A 13 -7.12 -17.47 -7.39
CA VAL A 13 -6.36 -16.56 -6.53
C VAL A 13 -7.19 -16.20 -5.32
N LEU A 14 -6.72 -16.54 -4.11
CA LEU A 14 -7.31 -16.03 -2.87
C LEU A 14 -6.77 -14.62 -2.59
N VAL A 15 -7.66 -13.65 -2.41
CA VAL A 15 -7.32 -12.30 -1.97
C VAL A 15 -7.91 -12.06 -0.59
N THR A 16 -7.10 -12.00 0.46
CA THR A 16 -7.57 -11.64 1.81
C THR A 16 -7.55 -10.13 1.99
N GLY A 17 -8.45 -9.58 2.81
CA GLY A 17 -8.61 -8.13 2.92
C GLY A 17 -9.21 -7.48 1.67
N ALA A 18 -9.95 -8.25 0.90
CA ALA A 18 -10.51 -7.89 -0.41
C ALA A 18 -11.44 -6.67 -0.39
N SER A 19 -12.07 -6.34 0.74
CA SER A 19 -12.93 -5.15 0.89
C SER A 19 -12.18 -3.87 1.24
N GLY A 20 -10.87 -3.95 1.51
CA GLY A 20 -10.03 -2.82 1.91
C GLY A 20 -9.73 -1.82 0.79
N PHE A 21 -9.00 -0.75 1.14
CA PHE A 21 -8.61 0.34 0.23
C PHE A 21 -7.82 -0.17 -0.99
N VAL A 22 -6.88 -1.09 -0.78
CA VAL A 22 -6.13 -1.74 -1.87
C VAL A 22 -6.89 -2.95 -2.41
N GLY A 23 -7.53 -3.73 -1.54
CA GLY A 23 -8.13 -5.01 -1.89
C GLY A 23 -9.26 -4.91 -2.93
N ARG A 24 -10.20 -3.97 -2.73
CA ARG A 24 -11.34 -3.81 -3.65
C ARG A 24 -10.90 -3.46 -5.09
N PRO A 25 -10.06 -2.45 -5.33
CA PRO A 25 -9.57 -2.16 -6.68
C PRO A 25 -8.65 -3.25 -7.23
N LEU A 26 -7.89 -3.96 -6.38
CA LEU A 26 -7.09 -5.10 -6.80
C LEU A 26 -7.98 -6.24 -7.35
N VAL A 27 -9.02 -6.64 -6.61
CA VAL A 27 -9.97 -7.67 -7.05
C VAL A 27 -10.58 -7.29 -8.40
N ALA A 28 -11.04 -6.04 -8.56
CA ALA A 28 -11.59 -5.56 -9.81
C ALA A 28 -10.58 -5.56 -10.97
N ALA A 29 -9.32 -5.21 -10.70
CA ALA A 29 -8.26 -5.20 -11.70
C ALA A 29 -7.84 -6.62 -12.12
N LEU A 30 -7.72 -7.54 -11.18
CA LEU A 30 -7.41 -8.95 -11.46
C LEU A 30 -8.55 -9.62 -12.24
N ALA A 31 -9.81 -9.38 -11.87
CA ALA A 31 -10.97 -9.91 -12.60
C ALA A 31 -10.99 -9.42 -14.05
N ARG A 32 -10.76 -8.12 -14.30
CA ARG A 32 -10.62 -7.56 -15.65
C ARG A 32 -9.46 -8.15 -16.44
N ALA A 33 -8.41 -8.59 -15.75
CA ALA A 33 -7.27 -9.27 -16.36
C ALA A 33 -7.50 -10.78 -16.58
N GLY A 34 -8.71 -11.30 -16.25
CA GLY A 34 -9.11 -12.69 -16.50
C GLY A 34 -8.72 -13.69 -15.41
N TYR A 35 -8.36 -13.22 -14.20
CA TYR A 35 -8.14 -14.10 -13.06
C TYR A 35 -9.47 -14.58 -12.47
N VAL A 36 -9.47 -15.83 -11.99
CA VAL A 36 -10.54 -16.35 -11.13
C VAL A 36 -10.17 -16.05 -9.69
N ILE A 37 -11.08 -15.45 -8.92
CA ILE A 37 -10.72 -14.86 -7.62
C ILE A 37 -11.67 -15.33 -6.53
N ARG A 38 -11.10 -15.77 -5.42
CA ARG A 38 -11.79 -15.91 -4.14
C ARG A 38 -11.46 -14.68 -3.29
N ALA A 39 -12.42 -13.76 -3.17
CA ALA A 39 -12.27 -12.50 -2.45
C ALA A 39 -12.72 -12.69 -0.99
N ALA A 40 -11.79 -12.72 -0.05
CA ALA A 40 -12.07 -12.95 1.36
C ALA A 40 -12.09 -11.65 2.15
N SER A 41 -13.20 -11.38 2.86
CA SER A 41 -13.34 -10.24 3.76
C SER A 41 -14.23 -10.56 4.96
N ARG A 42 -14.06 -9.82 6.07
CA ARG A 42 -14.91 -9.98 7.27
C ARG A 42 -16.39 -9.77 6.97
N ARG A 43 -16.70 -8.90 6.01
CA ARG A 43 -18.06 -8.62 5.52
C ARG A 43 -18.05 -8.81 4.00
N PRO A 44 -18.44 -9.98 3.49
CA PRO A 44 -18.54 -10.22 2.05
C PRO A 44 -19.52 -9.25 1.42
N GLN A 45 -19.20 -8.80 0.22
CA GLN A 45 -20.08 -7.88 -0.52
C GLN A 45 -21.08 -8.67 -1.35
N ALA A 46 -22.36 -8.33 -1.18
CA ALA A 46 -23.45 -8.96 -1.95
C ALA A 46 -23.77 -8.20 -3.26
N ALA A 47 -23.25 -6.97 -3.46
CA ALA A 47 -23.60 -6.13 -4.61
C ALA A 47 -22.63 -6.34 -5.78
N ALA A 48 -23.20 -6.43 -7.00
CA ALA A 48 -22.53 -6.43 -8.31
C ALA A 48 -21.14 -7.08 -8.34
N VAL A 49 -21.10 -8.41 -8.22
CA VAL A 49 -19.85 -9.18 -8.24
C VAL A 49 -19.37 -9.30 -9.69
N PRO A 50 -18.13 -8.88 -10.03
CA PRO A 50 -17.58 -9.10 -11.35
C PRO A 50 -17.55 -10.59 -11.70
N SER A 51 -17.70 -10.93 -12.98
CA SER A 51 -17.56 -12.32 -13.44
C SER A 51 -16.19 -12.89 -13.01
N GLY A 52 -16.20 -14.14 -12.52
CA GLY A 52 -14.98 -14.81 -12.05
C GLY A 52 -14.55 -14.45 -10.61
N VAL A 53 -15.39 -13.74 -9.85
CA VAL A 53 -15.12 -13.41 -8.44
C VAL A 53 -16.13 -14.11 -7.52
N GLU A 54 -15.63 -14.88 -6.57
CA GLU A 54 -16.39 -15.46 -5.47
C GLU A 54 -16.08 -14.69 -4.18
N TRP A 55 -17.09 -14.16 -3.48
CA TRP A 55 -16.90 -13.53 -2.17
C TRP A 55 -17.14 -14.53 -1.05
N VAL A 56 -16.14 -14.64 -0.16
CA VAL A 56 -16.19 -15.52 1.00
C VAL A 56 -15.93 -14.75 2.29
N ARG A 57 -16.40 -15.30 3.41
CA ARG A 57 -16.14 -14.72 4.72
C ARG A 57 -14.71 -15.04 5.16
N LEU A 58 -13.93 -14.00 5.49
CA LEU A 58 -12.66 -14.14 6.18
C LEU A 58 -12.95 -14.25 7.69
N PRO A 59 -12.48 -15.30 8.37
CA PRO A 59 -12.57 -15.40 9.83
C PRO A 59 -11.88 -14.24 10.54
N ASP A 60 -12.12 -14.12 11.86
CA ASP A 60 -11.37 -13.18 12.68
C ASP A 60 -9.91 -13.63 12.80
N LEU A 61 -9.00 -12.79 12.34
CA LEU A 61 -7.56 -13.08 12.34
C LEU A 61 -6.93 -12.96 13.74
N ALA A 62 -7.64 -12.43 14.72
CA ALA A 62 -7.18 -12.40 16.11
C ALA A 62 -7.30 -13.76 16.82
N GLY A 63 -8.09 -14.67 16.28
CA GLY A 63 -8.26 -16.04 16.74
C GLY A 63 -7.50 -17.06 15.89
N GLU A 64 -7.69 -18.33 16.22
CA GLU A 64 -7.22 -19.44 15.40
C GLU A 64 -8.04 -19.55 14.11
N VAL A 65 -7.36 -19.63 12.97
CA VAL A 65 -8.00 -19.64 11.63
C VAL A 65 -7.76 -20.98 10.97
N ASP A 66 -8.84 -21.71 10.62
CA ASP A 66 -8.76 -22.81 9.67
C ASP A 66 -8.70 -22.27 8.23
N TRP A 67 -7.51 -22.28 7.65
CA TRP A 67 -7.28 -21.81 6.29
C TRP A 67 -7.66 -22.81 5.20
N ARG A 68 -7.84 -24.10 5.54
CA ARG A 68 -8.09 -25.16 4.56
C ARG A 68 -9.32 -24.89 3.65
N PRO A 69 -10.48 -24.46 4.18
CA PRO A 69 -11.64 -24.17 3.31
C PRO A 69 -11.39 -23.00 2.36
N LEU A 70 -10.62 -21.99 2.81
CA LEU A 70 -10.29 -20.82 2.01
C LEU A 70 -9.27 -21.16 0.91
N LEU A 71 -8.40 -22.14 1.15
CA LEU A 71 -7.35 -22.57 0.23
C LEU A 71 -7.79 -23.70 -0.73
N ALA A 72 -8.98 -24.25 -0.58
CA ALA A 72 -9.48 -25.33 -1.45
C ALA A 72 -9.48 -24.89 -2.92
N GLY A 73 -8.69 -25.55 -3.78
CA GLY A 73 -8.53 -25.25 -5.21
C GLY A 73 -7.75 -23.97 -5.52
N VAL A 74 -7.19 -23.28 -4.52
CA VAL A 74 -6.39 -22.08 -4.69
C VAL A 74 -5.00 -22.43 -5.17
N SER A 75 -4.50 -21.70 -6.17
CA SER A 75 -3.12 -21.79 -6.64
C SER A 75 -2.22 -20.70 -6.07
N ASP A 76 -2.75 -19.53 -5.82
CA ASP A 76 -2.00 -18.36 -5.36
C ASP A 76 -2.79 -17.58 -4.31
N VAL A 77 -2.07 -16.91 -3.43
CA VAL A 77 -2.64 -16.04 -2.39
C VAL A 77 -2.07 -14.64 -2.50
N VAL A 78 -2.92 -13.63 -2.38
CA VAL A 78 -2.53 -12.25 -2.08
C VAL A 78 -3.04 -11.91 -0.68
N HIS A 79 -2.11 -11.76 0.26
CA HIS A 79 -2.45 -11.49 1.65
C HIS A 79 -2.33 -9.99 1.95
N LEU A 80 -3.49 -9.30 1.97
CA LEU A 80 -3.63 -7.88 2.31
C LEU A 80 -4.17 -7.68 3.74
N ALA A 81 -4.85 -8.70 4.27
CA ALA A 81 -5.48 -8.60 5.58
C ALA A 81 -4.42 -8.47 6.68
N SER A 82 -4.48 -7.41 7.44
CA SER A 82 -3.66 -7.16 8.63
C SER A 82 -4.28 -6.04 9.45
N ALA A 83 -3.85 -5.90 10.70
CA ALA A 83 -4.11 -4.68 11.47
C ALA A 83 -3.44 -3.47 10.78
N THR A 84 -4.11 -2.32 10.78
CA THR A 84 -3.59 -1.08 10.20
C THR A 84 -3.04 -0.16 11.29
N HIS A 85 -2.05 0.67 10.95
CA HIS A 85 -1.45 1.62 11.90
C HIS A 85 -2.38 2.79 12.29
N ASP A 86 -3.51 2.96 11.59
CA ASP A 86 -4.46 4.05 11.82
C ASP A 86 -5.58 3.71 12.82
N GLU A 87 -5.55 2.52 13.47
CA GLU A 87 -6.52 2.15 14.48
C GLU A 87 -6.03 2.59 15.88
N PRO A 88 -6.58 3.69 16.44
CA PRO A 88 -6.18 4.18 17.76
C PRO A 88 -6.46 3.17 18.86
N GLY A 89 -5.49 2.96 19.77
CA GLY A 89 -5.68 2.09 20.95
C GLY A 89 -5.50 0.60 20.70
N MET A 90 -5.07 0.18 19.53
CA MET A 90 -4.75 -1.22 19.26
C MET A 90 -3.46 -1.61 20.01
N GLY A 91 -3.57 -2.52 20.96
CA GLY A 91 -2.42 -3.05 21.74
C GLY A 91 -1.44 -3.83 20.85
N VAL A 92 -0.17 -3.88 21.27
CA VAL A 92 0.90 -4.63 20.59
C VAL A 92 0.51 -6.09 20.34
N GLU A 93 -0.17 -6.72 21.30
CA GLU A 93 -0.62 -8.11 21.22
C GLU A 93 -1.64 -8.36 20.11
N VAL A 94 -2.47 -7.35 19.78
CA VAL A 94 -3.44 -7.45 18.68
C VAL A 94 -2.73 -7.37 17.35
N TYR A 95 -1.74 -6.48 17.22
CA TYR A 95 -0.88 -6.46 16.02
C TYR A 95 -0.19 -7.80 15.80
N ASP A 96 0.38 -8.40 16.85
CA ASP A 96 1.05 -9.70 16.76
C ASP A 96 0.09 -10.79 16.29
N ARG A 97 -1.05 -10.95 16.97
CA ARG A 97 -2.04 -11.99 16.62
C ARG A 97 -2.59 -11.83 15.21
N VAL A 98 -3.08 -10.63 14.87
CA VAL A 98 -3.75 -10.37 13.58
C VAL A 98 -2.78 -10.36 12.41
N THR A 99 -1.53 -9.98 12.62
CA THR A 99 -0.54 -9.85 11.54
C THR A 99 0.37 -11.08 11.47
N ARG A 100 1.13 -11.36 12.53
CA ARG A 100 2.08 -12.48 12.55
C ARG A 100 1.38 -13.83 12.74
N GLY A 101 0.52 -13.95 13.76
CA GLY A 101 -0.15 -15.22 14.08
C GLY A 101 -0.99 -15.76 12.93
N ALA A 102 -1.83 -14.91 12.33
CA ALA A 102 -2.64 -15.30 11.17
C ALA A 102 -1.79 -15.67 9.95
N LEU A 103 -0.66 -14.99 9.73
CA LEU A 103 0.23 -15.29 8.62
C LEU A 103 0.98 -16.60 8.80
N VAL A 104 1.39 -16.96 10.03
CA VAL A 104 2.03 -18.25 10.32
C VAL A 104 1.11 -19.39 9.90
N GLY A 105 -0.13 -19.39 10.39
CA GLY A 105 -1.11 -20.41 10.02
C GLY A 105 -1.42 -20.45 8.52
N LEU A 106 -1.50 -19.27 7.88
CA LEU A 106 -1.68 -19.19 6.43
C LEU A 106 -0.48 -19.78 5.69
N ALA A 107 0.74 -19.49 6.09
CA ALA A 107 1.95 -19.97 5.43
C ALA A 107 2.10 -21.49 5.55
N GLU A 108 1.80 -22.07 6.71
CA GLU A 108 1.78 -23.52 6.93
C GLU A 108 0.72 -24.22 6.07
N ALA A 109 -0.50 -23.68 6.07
CA ALA A 109 -1.58 -24.21 5.26
C ALA A 109 -1.29 -24.06 3.75
N ALA A 110 -0.70 -22.94 3.33
CA ALA A 110 -0.27 -22.69 1.97
C ALA A 110 0.77 -23.70 1.49
N LYS A 111 1.75 -24.02 2.33
CA LYS A 111 2.77 -25.05 2.04
C LYS A 111 2.14 -26.43 1.94
N ALA A 112 1.27 -26.79 2.90
CA ALA A 112 0.57 -28.08 2.91
C ALA A 112 -0.35 -28.27 1.69
N ALA A 113 -0.99 -27.18 1.22
CA ALA A 113 -1.83 -27.19 0.03
C ALA A 113 -1.05 -27.14 -1.29
N GLY A 114 0.27 -27.05 -1.27
CA GLY A 114 1.11 -27.00 -2.47
C GLY A 114 0.89 -25.74 -3.31
N LEU A 115 0.60 -24.60 -2.66
CA LEU A 115 0.41 -23.32 -3.36
C LEU A 115 1.64 -22.96 -4.19
N ARG A 116 1.39 -22.40 -5.35
CA ARG A 116 2.44 -21.88 -6.23
C ARG A 116 3.09 -20.64 -5.65
N ARG A 117 2.28 -19.74 -5.01
CA ARG A 117 2.78 -18.46 -4.49
C ARG A 117 1.88 -17.82 -3.44
N LEU A 118 2.51 -17.23 -2.44
CA LEU A 118 1.91 -16.34 -1.46
C LEU A 118 2.54 -14.95 -1.60
N VAL A 119 1.79 -13.97 -2.10
CA VAL A 119 2.21 -12.57 -2.16
C VAL A 119 1.78 -11.88 -0.87
N LEU A 120 2.74 -11.55 -0.01
CA LEU A 120 2.50 -10.81 1.23
C LEU A 120 2.61 -9.31 0.97
N ILE A 121 1.54 -8.57 1.29
CA ILE A 121 1.62 -7.11 1.30
C ILE A 121 2.10 -6.66 2.68
N SER A 122 3.36 -6.27 2.71
CA SER A 122 4.05 -5.71 3.86
C SER A 122 4.11 -4.18 3.75
N SER A 123 4.91 -3.55 4.56
CA SER A 123 5.07 -2.11 4.64
C SER A 123 6.53 -1.71 4.72
N ILE A 124 6.88 -0.55 4.20
CA ILE A 124 8.20 0.05 4.44
C ILE A 124 8.48 0.26 5.93
N ARG A 125 7.42 0.31 6.76
CA ARG A 125 7.53 0.37 8.22
C ARG A 125 8.17 -0.87 8.83
N ALA A 126 8.15 -2.01 8.14
CA ALA A 126 8.91 -3.20 8.54
C ALA A 126 10.42 -2.97 8.45
N GLN A 127 10.86 -2.02 7.64
CA GLN A 127 12.28 -1.75 7.42
C GLN A 127 12.77 -0.51 8.15
N THR A 128 11.95 0.53 8.26
CA THR A 128 12.36 1.81 8.85
C THR A 128 11.21 2.48 9.59
N GLY A 129 11.51 3.61 10.26
CA GLY A 129 10.52 4.48 10.86
C GLY A 129 9.70 5.29 9.83
N ILE A 130 9.17 6.42 10.32
CA ILE A 130 8.43 7.39 9.47
C ILE A 130 9.35 8.21 8.57
N SER A 131 10.66 8.14 8.79
CA SER A 131 11.71 8.89 8.10
C SER A 131 12.99 8.09 8.02
N SER A 132 13.88 8.51 7.11
CA SER A 132 15.25 8.03 6.97
C SER A 132 16.12 9.13 6.37
N ASP A 133 17.34 9.26 6.86
CA ASP A 133 18.33 10.21 6.32
C ASP A 133 18.99 9.68 5.04
N ALA A 134 18.92 8.37 4.83
CA ALA A 134 19.45 7.72 3.63
C ALA A 134 18.31 7.22 2.74
N VAL A 135 18.60 6.96 1.46
CA VAL A 135 17.70 6.26 0.55
C VAL A 135 17.55 4.81 1.01
N VAL A 136 16.33 4.41 1.33
CA VAL A 136 16.02 3.06 1.79
C VAL A 136 15.91 2.10 0.60
N THR A 137 16.61 0.99 0.69
CA THR A 137 16.57 -0.13 -0.27
C THR A 137 16.33 -1.42 0.51
N GLU A 138 16.16 -2.54 -0.18
CA GLU A 138 16.03 -3.85 0.45
C GLU A 138 17.28 -4.26 1.26
N ALA A 139 18.46 -3.73 0.90
CA ALA A 139 19.73 -3.97 1.59
C ALA A 139 19.88 -3.12 2.88
N THR A 140 19.06 -2.08 3.07
CA THR A 140 19.08 -1.28 4.28
C THR A 140 18.69 -2.15 5.48
N PRO A 141 19.47 -2.18 6.58
CA PRO A 141 19.13 -2.95 7.77
C PRO A 141 17.73 -2.59 8.31
N ALA A 142 16.95 -3.61 8.64
CA ALA A 142 15.59 -3.41 9.15
C ALA A 142 15.64 -2.89 10.61
N GLN A 143 15.09 -1.70 10.84
CA GLN A 143 15.00 -1.03 12.15
C GLN A 143 13.63 -0.37 12.33
N PRO A 144 12.55 -1.18 12.48
CA PRO A 144 11.20 -0.65 12.69
C PRO A 144 11.11 0.09 14.02
N THR A 145 10.50 1.29 14.00
CA THR A 145 10.43 2.17 15.18
C THR A 145 9.11 2.07 15.96
N ASP A 146 8.11 1.39 15.42
CA ASP A 146 6.79 1.26 16.03
C ASP A 146 6.27 -0.18 16.05
N PRO A 147 5.23 -0.47 16.87
CA PRO A 147 4.68 -1.81 17.01
C PRO A 147 4.17 -2.41 15.70
N TYR A 148 3.55 -1.59 14.85
CA TYR A 148 3.07 -2.02 13.54
C TYR A 148 4.23 -2.48 12.63
N GLY A 149 5.29 -1.68 12.54
CA GLY A 149 6.48 -2.03 11.76
C GLY A 149 7.15 -3.31 12.25
N ARG A 150 7.27 -3.46 13.59
CA ARG A 150 7.80 -4.69 14.21
C ARG A 150 6.97 -5.91 13.87
N SER A 151 5.64 -5.84 14.03
CA SER A 151 4.76 -6.97 13.73
C SER A 151 4.83 -7.37 12.24
N LYS A 152 4.99 -6.40 11.32
CA LYS A 152 5.19 -6.67 9.90
C LYS A 152 6.53 -7.37 9.64
N LEU A 153 7.62 -6.92 10.26
CA LEU A 153 8.94 -7.54 10.11
C LEU A 153 8.95 -8.98 10.63
N GLU A 154 8.34 -9.22 11.79
CA GLU A 154 8.20 -10.55 12.39
C GLU A 154 7.34 -11.47 11.52
N ALA A 155 6.25 -10.96 10.95
CA ALA A 155 5.43 -11.68 9.99
C ALA A 155 6.22 -12.09 8.74
N GLU A 156 7.03 -11.18 8.18
CA GLU A 156 7.93 -11.50 7.06
C GLU A 156 8.95 -12.59 7.43
N ALA A 157 9.54 -12.50 8.61
CA ALA A 157 10.50 -13.49 9.10
C ALA A 157 9.85 -14.88 9.25
N ALA A 158 8.64 -14.92 9.82
CA ALA A 158 7.86 -16.14 9.97
C ALA A 158 7.50 -16.77 8.60
N LEU A 159 7.11 -15.95 7.62
CA LEU A 159 6.82 -16.42 6.27
C LEU A 159 8.07 -17.04 5.62
N ARG A 160 9.23 -16.40 5.73
CA ARG A 160 10.49 -16.95 5.20
C ARG A 160 10.84 -18.27 5.89
N ALA A 161 10.71 -18.34 7.22
CA ALA A 161 11.01 -19.54 8.01
C ALA A 161 10.10 -20.72 7.69
N SER A 162 8.84 -20.48 7.27
CA SER A 162 7.89 -21.54 6.91
C SER A 162 8.32 -22.34 5.69
N GLY A 163 9.15 -21.75 4.83
CA GLY A 163 9.55 -22.34 3.53
C GLY A 163 8.40 -22.38 2.51
N ALA A 164 7.29 -21.68 2.73
CA ALA A 164 6.24 -21.54 1.74
C ALA A 164 6.72 -20.68 0.55
N PRO A 165 6.32 -20.99 -0.69
CA PRO A 165 6.65 -20.17 -1.85
C PRO A 165 6.06 -18.77 -1.70
N HIS A 166 6.89 -17.73 -1.66
CA HIS A 166 6.41 -16.37 -1.34
C HIS A 166 7.08 -15.27 -2.17
N VAL A 167 6.45 -14.09 -2.15
CA VAL A 167 7.01 -12.79 -2.52
C VAL A 167 6.53 -11.77 -1.49
N ILE A 168 7.42 -10.93 -1.00
CA ILE A 168 7.10 -9.89 -0.02
C ILE A 168 7.20 -8.53 -0.69
N LEU A 169 6.12 -7.75 -0.66
CA LEU A 169 6.06 -6.39 -1.20
C LEU A 169 5.93 -5.38 -0.05
N ARG A 170 6.98 -4.61 0.24
CA ARG A 170 6.99 -3.53 1.22
C ARG A 170 6.51 -2.25 0.57
N PHE A 171 5.25 -1.92 0.76
CA PHE A 171 4.66 -0.71 0.20
C PHE A 171 5.02 0.53 1.04
N VAL A 172 5.32 1.64 0.36
CA VAL A 172 5.31 2.97 0.96
C VAL A 172 3.87 3.46 1.09
N ARG A 173 3.67 4.72 1.51
CA ARG A 173 2.31 5.31 1.62
C ARG A 173 1.60 5.31 0.27
N ILE A 174 0.45 4.65 0.24
CA ILE A 174 -0.37 4.53 -0.97
C ILE A 174 -1.31 5.72 -1.07
N TYR A 175 -1.50 6.23 -2.29
CA TYR A 175 -2.52 7.21 -2.63
C TYR A 175 -3.37 6.74 -3.83
N GLY A 176 -4.62 7.18 -3.86
CA GLY A 176 -5.58 6.80 -4.90
C GLY A 176 -7.00 7.21 -4.52
N PRO A 177 -8.00 6.94 -5.35
CA PRO A 177 -9.39 7.26 -5.08
C PRO A 177 -9.87 6.73 -3.72
N GLY A 178 -10.47 7.60 -2.91
CA GLY A 178 -10.91 7.25 -1.56
C GLY A 178 -9.81 7.24 -0.50
N VAL A 179 -8.61 7.78 -0.78
CA VAL A 179 -7.53 7.93 0.19
C VAL A 179 -7.95 8.78 1.38
N LYS A 180 -7.51 8.39 2.58
CA LYS A 180 -7.77 9.10 3.85
C LYS A 180 -6.48 9.72 4.40
N GLY A 181 -6.60 10.40 5.55
CA GLY A 181 -5.45 10.93 6.28
C GLY A 181 -4.73 12.08 5.57
N HIS A 182 -3.39 12.08 5.61
CA HIS A 182 -2.56 13.20 5.17
C HIS A 182 -2.75 13.59 3.71
N ILE A 183 -2.85 12.63 2.78
CA ILE A 183 -3.05 12.94 1.35
C ILE A 183 -4.40 13.61 1.12
N ALA A 184 -5.46 13.10 1.74
CA ALA A 184 -6.79 13.75 1.67
C ALA A 184 -6.76 15.18 2.24
N THR A 185 -5.99 15.41 3.31
CA THR A 185 -5.78 16.74 3.88
C THR A 185 -5.05 17.66 2.90
N LEU A 186 -3.99 17.19 2.23
CA LEU A 186 -3.27 17.96 1.21
C LEU A 186 -4.17 18.32 0.04
N MET A 187 -5.00 17.39 -0.43
CA MET A 187 -5.99 17.63 -1.49
C MET A 187 -7.02 18.71 -1.09
N ARG A 188 -7.50 18.67 0.16
CA ARG A 188 -8.40 19.70 0.70
C ARG A 188 -7.73 21.07 0.77
N LEU A 189 -6.46 21.12 1.22
CA LEU A 189 -5.65 22.35 1.23
C LEU A 189 -5.39 22.88 -0.18
N ALA A 190 -5.18 21.99 -1.16
CA ALA A 190 -5.01 22.39 -2.56
C ALA A 190 -6.26 23.07 -3.14
N ARG A 191 -7.44 22.70 -2.67
CA ARG A 191 -8.71 23.36 -3.05
C ARG A 191 -8.92 24.72 -2.38
N SER A 192 -8.17 25.03 -1.30
CA SER A 192 -8.25 26.32 -0.62
C SER A 192 -7.81 27.47 -1.54
N PRO A 193 -8.48 28.64 -1.53
CA PRO A 193 -8.04 29.81 -2.29
C PRO A 193 -6.77 30.46 -1.72
N TRP A 194 -6.46 30.19 -0.46
CA TRP A 194 -5.39 30.85 0.26
C TRP A 194 -3.99 30.33 -0.10
N PRO A 195 -2.97 31.19 -0.12
CA PRO A 195 -1.58 30.76 -0.21
C PRO A 195 -1.22 29.84 0.98
N LEU A 196 -0.31 28.92 0.74
CA LEU A 196 0.10 27.93 1.74
C LEU A 196 1.56 28.11 2.15
N PRO A 197 1.89 28.00 3.45
CA PRO A 197 3.25 28.28 3.98
C PRO A 197 4.20 27.10 3.81
N PHE A 198 4.32 26.55 2.60
CA PHE A 198 5.02 25.31 2.36
C PHE A 198 6.29 25.41 1.52
N SER A 199 6.66 26.60 1.00
CA SER A 199 7.77 26.68 0.06
C SER A 199 9.16 26.44 0.70
N SER A 200 9.26 26.55 2.04
CA SER A 200 10.52 26.28 2.78
C SER A 200 10.80 24.79 2.98
N PHE A 201 9.84 23.89 2.77
CA PHE A 201 10.02 22.46 3.02
C PHE A 201 10.78 21.79 1.87
N ARG A 202 11.90 21.12 2.21
CA ARG A 202 12.75 20.41 1.27
C ARG A 202 12.69 18.88 1.41
N SER A 203 12.07 18.42 2.49
CA SER A 203 11.92 16.99 2.78
C SER A 203 11.14 16.30 1.68
N ARG A 204 11.70 15.20 1.15
CA ARG A 204 11.09 14.43 0.07
C ARG A 204 10.49 13.14 0.58
N ARG A 205 9.40 12.73 -0.04
CA ARG A 205 8.73 11.47 0.29
C ARG A 205 8.44 10.65 -0.94
N SER A 206 8.79 9.39 -0.85
CA SER A 206 8.29 8.37 -1.77
C SER A 206 6.82 8.07 -1.46
N LEU A 207 6.03 8.03 -2.51
CA LEU A 207 4.62 7.68 -2.51
C LEU A 207 4.41 6.49 -3.45
N LEU A 208 3.23 5.89 -3.42
CA LEU A 208 2.87 4.78 -4.30
C LEU A 208 1.43 4.98 -4.80
N ALA A 209 1.27 5.17 -6.10
CA ALA A 209 -0.04 5.19 -6.71
C ALA A 209 -0.75 3.84 -6.53
N LEU A 210 -2.03 3.85 -6.23
CA LEU A 210 -2.82 2.64 -6.08
C LEU A 210 -2.76 1.75 -7.33
N GLU A 211 -2.73 2.35 -8.52
CA GLU A 211 -2.55 1.65 -9.79
C GLU A 211 -1.20 0.95 -9.86
N ASN A 212 -0.13 1.61 -9.41
CA ASN A 212 1.21 1.02 -9.35
C ASN A 212 1.30 -0.09 -8.30
N ALA A 213 0.63 0.06 -7.14
CA ALA A 213 0.52 -0.99 -6.14
C ALA A 213 -0.14 -2.25 -6.73
N ILE A 214 -1.26 -2.08 -7.45
CA ILE A 214 -1.97 -3.18 -8.12
C ILE A 214 -1.10 -3.82 -9.20
N SER A 215 -0.40 -3.02 -10.00
CA SER A 215 0.50 -3.54 -11.04
C SER A 215 1.66 -4.34 -10.46
N ALA A 216 2.22 -3.90 -9.31
CA ALA A 216 3.28 -4.63 -8.61
C ALA A 216 2.79 -5.97 -8.04
N VAL A 217 1.57 -6.02 -7.48
CA VAL A 217 0.95 -7.28 -7.04
C VAL A 217 0.75 -8.24 -8.21
N ARG A 218 0.22 -7.73 -9.33
CA ARG A 218 0.04 -8.54 -10.54
C ARG A 218 1.39 -9.06 -11.06
N PHE A 219 2.39 -8.21 -11.13
CA PHE A 219 3.75 -8.59 -11.51
C PHE A 219 4.30 -9.70 -10.59
N ALA A 220 4.11 -9.55 -9.27
CA ALA A 220 4.52 -10.56 -8.30
C ALA A 220 3.75 -11.90 -8.43
N LEU A 221 2.50 -11.88 -8.89
CA LEU A 221 1.73 -13.10 -9.21
C LEU A 221 2.23 -13.76 -10.49
N ASP A 222 2.61 -12.98 -11.50
CA ASP A 222 2.88 -13.47 -12.85
C ASP A 222 4.33 -13.87 -13.05
N GLU A 223 5.28 -13.12 -12.51
CA GLU A 223 6.69 -13.29 -12.77
C GLU A 223 7.32 -14.35 -11.86
N THR A 224 7.96 -15.35 -12.46
CA THR A 224 8.58 -16.46 -11.70
C THR A 224 9.90 -16.06 -11.06
N ALA A 225 10.65 -15.15 -11.69
CA ALA A 225 11.96 -14.72 -11.23
C ALA A 225 11.95 -13.97 -9.88
N VAL A 226 10.78 -13.55 -9.40
CA VAL A 226 10.65 -12.83 -8.12
C VAL A 226 10.37 -13.73 -6.91
N ALA A 227 10.31 -15.05 -7.09
CA ALA A 227 9.99 -16.01 -6.03
C ALA A 227 11.05 -16.00 -4.92
N GLY A 228 10.60 -16.02 -3.66
CA GLY A 228 11.46 -16.00 -2.47
C GLY A 228 12.00 -14.61 -2.09
N GLU A 229 11.70 -13.59 -2.88
CA GLU A 229 12.30 -12.27 -2.76
C GLU A 229 11.43 -11.27 -1.98
N THR A 230 12.11 -10.26 -1.45
CA THR A 230 11.48 -9.07 -0.85
C THR A 230 11.78 -7.85 -1.72
N TYR A 231 10.76 -7.04 -1.96
CA TYR A 231 10.88 -5.80 -2.72
C TYR A 231 10.27 -4.62 -1.98
N VAL A 232 10.94 -3.47 -2.02
CA VAL A 232 10.33 -2.18 -1.69
C VAL A 232 9.62 -1.63 -2.92
N VAL A 233 8.41 -1.14 -2.73
CA VAL A 233 7.55 -0.69 -3.83
C VAL A 233 7.19 0.77 -3.61
N ALA A 234 7.60 1.61 -4.56
CA ALA A 234 7.34 3.04 -4.59
C ALA A 234 7.23 3.51 -6.03
N ASP A 235 6.58 4.64 -6.24
CA ASP A 235 6.68 5.37 -7.50
C ASP A 235 8.12 5.89 -7.69
N PRO A 236 8.57 6.10 -8.94
CA PRO A 236 9.98 6.44 -9.20
C PRO A 236 10.42 7.77 -8.58
N ASP A 237 9.52 8.75 -8.50
CA ASP A 237 9.87 10.13 -8.17
C ASP A 237 9.41 10.54 -6.76
N PRO A 238 10.30 10.58 -5.77
CA PRO A 238 9.97 11.16 -4.48
C PRO A 238 9.76 12.68 -4.63
N LEU A 239 8.70 13.22 -4.02
CA LEU A 239 8.35 14.64 -4.11
C LEU A 239 8.47 15.36 -2.78
N ALA A 240 8.87 16.63 -2.82
CA ALA A 240 8.76 17.53 -1.68
C ALA A 240 7.34 18.09 -1.56
N LEU A 241 6.96 18.52 -0.35
CA LEU A 241 5.63 19.04 -0.09
C LEU A 241 5.21 20.19 -1.04
N PRO A 242 6.07 21.21 -1.33
CA PRO A 242 5.72 22.25 -2.30
C PRO A 242 5.47 21.69 -3.71
N GLU A 243 6.22 20.67 -4.12
CA GLU A 243 6.02 20.00 -5.41
C GLU A 243 4.67 19.26 -5.47
N ILE A 244 4.32 18.54 -4.40
CA ILE A 244 3.00 17.88 -4.26
C ILE A 244 1.89 18.92 -4.37
N MET A 245 1.99 20.04 -3.63
CA MET A 245 0.99 21.10 -3.68
C MET A 245 0.87 21.76 -5.05
N ALA A 246 2.00 21.97 -5.74
CA ALA A 246 2.00 22.51 -7.09
C ALA A 246 1.28 21.57 -8.07
N VAL A 247 1.54 20.26 -8.01
CA VAL A 247 0.86 19.26 -8.84
C VAL A 247 -0.63 19.22 -8.56
N LEU A 248 -1.03 19.13 -7.29
CA LEU A 248 -2.44 19.05 -6.92
C LEU A 248 -3.22 20.31 -7.36
N ARG A 249 -2.65 21.50 -7.17
CA ARG A 249 -3.27 22.78 -7.58
C ARG A 249 -3.33 22.92 -9.09
N ALA A 250 -2.25 22.61 -9.79
CA ALA A 250 -2.24 22.65 -11.25
C ALA A 250 -3.28 21.71 -11.89
N ALA A 251 -3.51 20.54 -11.27
CA ALA A 251 -4.51 19.56 -11.74
C ALA A 251 -5.96 20.12 -11.75
N ILE A 252 -6.24 21.15 -10.95
CA ILE A 252 -7.56 21.84 -10.87
C ILE A 252 -7.50 23.28 -11.39
N GLY A 253 -6.52 23.61 -12.24
CA GLY A 253 -6.39 24.92 -12.86
C GLY A 253 -5.96 26.06 -11.93
N ARG A 254 -5.36 25.73 -10.77
CA ARG A 254 -4.91 26.75 -9.80
C ARG A 254 -3.41 26.96 -9.85
N ARG A 255 -2.96 28.18 -9.53
CA ARG A 255 -1.53 28.49 -9.34
C ARG A 255 -1.01 27.78 -8.07
N PRO A 256 0.29 27.44 -8.01
CA PRO A 256 0.89 26.80 -6.82
C PRO A 256 0.63 27.56 -5.51
N ALA A 257 0.78 28.90 -5.53
CA ALA A 257 0.52 29.82 -4.42
C ALA A 257 1.07 29.30 -3.07
N VAL A 258 2.35 28.95 -3.06
CA VAL A 258 3.11 28.59 -1.85
C VAL A 258 4.07 29.75 -1.51
N PHE A 259 4.24 30.05 -0.21
CA PHE A 259 5.13 31.09 0.26
C PHE A 259 6.04 30.54 1.36
N PRO A 260 7.22 31.18 1.61
CA PRO A 260 8.13 30.77 2.68
C PRO A 260 7.57 31.19 4.04
N LEU A 261 7.61 30.27 4.99
CA LEU A 261 7.38 30.56 6.40
C LEU A 261 8.52 29.92 7.18
N PRO A 262 9.15 30.62 8.14
CA PRO A 262 10.18 30.03 9.00
C PRO A 262 9.64 28.79 9.73
N ALA A 263 10.41 27.72 9.71
CA ALA A 263 10.01 26.44 10.29
C ALA A 263 9.57 26.53 11.77
N PRO A 264 10.27 27.28 12.67
CA PRO A 264 9.84 27.43 14.06
C PRO A 264 8.48 28.09 14.24
N LEU A 265 8.14 29.04 13.35
CA LEU A 265 6.86 29.71 13.41
C LEU A 265 5.72 28.77 13.02
N LEU A 266 5.91 27.98 11.96
CA LEU A 266 4.91 26.98 11.57
C LEU A 266 4.76 25.88 12.63
N GLU A 267 5.85 25.42 13.22
CA GLU A 267 5.80 24.45 14.31
C GLU A 267 4.96 24.96 15.49
N THR A 268 5.20 26.22 15.89
CA THR A 268 4.42 26.86 16.95
C THR A 268 2.93 26.93 16.60
N LEU A 269 2.59 27.32 15.36
CA LEU A 269 1.21 27.38 14.89
C LEU A 269 0.54 26.00 14.89
N LEU A 270 1.25 24.95 14.46
CA LEU A 270 0.76 23.58 14.50
C LEU A 270 0.53 23.09 15.93
N ARG A 271 1.43 23.41 16.86
CA ARG A 271 1.27 23.10 18.28
C ARG A 271 0.07 23.80 18.90
N LEU A 272 -0.10 25.10 18.66
CA LEU A 272 -1.22 25.89 19.15
C LEU A 272 -2.57 25.44 18.57
N SER A 273 -2.57 24.91 17.33
CA SER A 273 -3.77 24.37 16.68
C SER A 273 -4.07 22.91 17.05
N GLY A 274 -3.30 22.30 17.97
CA GLY A 274 -3.46 20.89 18.35
C GLY A 274 -3.02 19.90 17.28
N ARG A 275 -2.20 20.33 16.29
CA ARG A 275 -1.74 19.53 15.15
C ARG A 275 -0.22 19.31 15.13
N ALA A 276 0.38 19.18 16.29
CA ALA A 276 1.82 18.93 16.42
C ALA A 276 2.26 17.63 15.74
N ASP A 277 1.36 16.65 15.62
CA ASP A 277 1.54 15.38 14.92
C ASP A 277 1.90 15.54 13.44
N LEU A 278 1.53 16.65 12.82
CA LEU A 278 1.84 16.93 11.43
C LEU A 278 3.30 17.40 11.21
N TRP A 279 4.01 17.82 12.27
CA TRP A 279 5.36 18.38 12.15
C TRP A 279 6.36 17.40 11.54
N GLN A 280 6.49 16.22 12.12
CA GLN A 280 7.43 15.21 11.64
C GLN A 280 7.16 14.78 10.18
N PRO A 281 5.92 14.45 9.79
CA PRO A 281 5.62 14.14 8.39
C PRO A 281 5.96 15.26 7.40
N LEU A 282 5.94 16.52 7.83
CA LEU A 282 6.25 17.68 6.99
C LEU A 282 7.73 17.96 6.84
N THR A 283 8.54 17.65 7.88
CA THR A 283 9.93 18.06 7.97
C THR A 283 10.95 16.95 7.73
N GLN A 284 10.53 15.70 7.79
CA GLN A 284 11.42 14.55 7.65
C GLN A 284 11.24 13.85 6.31
N SER A 285 12.34 13.44 5.70
CA SER A 285 12.35 12.70 4.44
C SER A 285 12.14 11.20 4.65
N LEU A 286 11.51 10.57 3.66
CA LEU A 286 11.52 9.12 3.50
C LEU A 286 11.62 8.83 2.00
N ILE A 287 12.83 8.59 1.54
CA ILE A 287 13.12 8.25 0.14
C ILE A 287 13.39 6.75 0.06
N VAL A 288 12.67 6.08 -0.82
CA VAL A 288 12.76 4.64 -1.04
C VAL A 288 13.07 4.38 -2.50
N SER A 289 14.00 3.50 -2.79
CA SER A 289 14.35 3.13 -4.17
C SER A 289 13.70 1.82 -4.57
N PRO A 290 12.82 1.79 -5.58
CA PRO A 290 12.25 0.57 -6.13
C PRO A 290 13.18 -0.12 -7.15
N ALA A 291 14.47 0.23 -7.18
CA ALA A 291 15.42 -0.19 -8.21
C ALA A 291 15.50 -1.71 -8.38
N LYS A 292 15.41 -2.48 -7.30
CA LYS A 292 15.43 -3.95 -7.35
C LYS A 292 14.21 -4.50 -8.09
N LEU A 293 13.02 -3.99 -7.82
CA LEU A 293 11.80 -4.42 -8.50
C LEU A 293 11.77 -3.99 -9.97
N LEU A 294 12.28 -2.78 -10.27
CA LEU A 294 12.46 -2.32 -11.65
C LEU A 294 13.44 -3.19 -12.43
N ALA A 295 14.55 -3.59 -11.80
CA ALA A 295 15.53 -4.50 -12.40
C ALA A 295 14.96 -5.90 -12.65
N ALA A 296 14.02 -6.37 -11.80
CA ALA A 296 13.29 -7.62 -12.01
C ALA A 296 12.30 -7.55 -13.19
N GLY A 297 12.05 -6.37 -13.74
CA GLY A 297 11.20 -6.19 -14.92
C GLY A 297 9.87 -5.45 -14.67
N TRP A 298 9.52 -5.14 -13.40
CA TRP A 298 8.33 -4.34 -13.14
C TRP A 298 8.44 -2.95 -13.77
N ARG A 299 7.32 -2.46 -14.30
CA ARG A 299 7.22 -1.10 -14.83
C ARG A 299 6.01 -0.43 -14.21
N PRO A 300 6.18 0.68 -13.46
CA PRO A 300 5.07 1.48 -12.95
C PRO A 300 4.26 2.07 -14.11
N ALA A 301 2.95 2.06 -13.99
CA ALA A 301 2.05 2.62 -14.99
C ALA A 301 2.05 4.16 -14.98
N LEU A 302 2.34 4.75 -13.83
CA LEU A 302 2.31 6.20 -13.58
C LEU A 302 3.58 6.64 -12.84
N ASP A 303 4.06 7.84 -13.14
CA ASP A 303 4.93 8.59 -12.22
C ASP A 303 4.11 9.27 -11.12
N THR A 304 4.77 9.72 -10.05
CA THR A 304 4.11 10.30 -8.87
C THR A 304 3.31 11.57 -9.24
N ARG A 305 3.83 12.41 -10.14
CA ARG A 305 3.16 13.66 -10.54
C ARG A 305 1.89 13.38 -11.32
N THR A 306 1.96 12.51 -12.30
CA THR A 306 0.81 12.07 -13.11
C THR A 306 -0.27 11.43 -12.23
N GLY A 307 0.10 10.55 -11.32
CA GLY A 307 -0.82 9.87 -10.42
C GLY A 307 -1.53 10.83 -9.46
N LEU A 308 -0.80 11.77 -8.82
CA LEU A 308 -1.40 12.79 -7.95
C LEU A 308 -2.33 13.73 -8.72
N ALA A 309 -1.95 14.14 -9.92
CA ALA A 309 -2.79 14.98 -10.77
C ALA A 309 -4.08 14.26 -11.20
N ALA A 310 -3.98 12.99 -11.58
CA ALA A 310 -5.14 12.16 -11.93
C ALA A 310 -6.09 11.99 -10.74
N LEU A 311 -5.54 11.70 -9.55
CA LEU A 311 -6.32 11.59 -8.32
C LEU A 311 -7.07 12.90 -8.02
N MET A 312 -6.40 14.05 -8.12
CA MET A 312 -7.02 15.34 -7.80
C MET A 312 -8.15 15.67 -8.75
N ARG A 313 -8.03 15.38 -10.07
CA ARG A 313 -9.10 15.55 -11.06
C ARG A 313 -10.28 14.62 -10.76
N ALA A 314 -10.03 13.33 -10.55
CA ALA A 314 -11.07 12.34 -10.27
C ALA A 314 -11.92 12.68 -9.03
N GLU A 315 -11.29 13.27 -8.00
CA GLU A 315 -12.00 13.71 -6.80
C GLU A 315 -12.70 15.07 -6.97
N GLN A 316 -12.37 15.83 -8.00
CA GLN A 316 -13.11 17.07 -8.35
C GLN A 316 -14.41 16.73 -9.10
N ASP A 317 -14.37 15.73 -9.96
CA ASP A 317 -15.51 15.28 -10.77
C ASP A 317 -16.50 14.43 -9.96
N ARG A 318 -16.18 14.11 -8.71
CA ARG A 318 -17.05 13.32 -7.83
C ARG A 318 -18.18 14.20 -7.29
N PRO A 319 -19.46 13.86 -7.53
CA PRO A 319 -20.56 14.64 -6.98
C PRO A 319 -20.47 14.69 -5.46
N ALA A 320 -20.67 15.90 -4.89
CA ALA A 320 -20.70 16.11 -3.46
C ALA A 320 -21.91 15.34 -2.89
N GLY A 321 -21.67 14.18 -2.24
CA GLY A 321 -22.72 13.48 -1.51
C GLY A 321 -22.94 12.01 -1.86
N THR A 322 -21.88 11.21 -1.94
CA THR A 322 -22.02 9.73 -1.83
C THR A 322 -21.10 9.17 -0.76
#